data_9d94ed8adfea276791030d356e8250d2
#
_entry.id   9d94ed8adfea276791030d356e8250d2
#
_cell.length_a   1.000
_cell.length_b   1.000
_cell.length_c   1.000
_cell.angle_alpha   90.00
_cell.angle_beta   90.00
_cell.angle_gamma   90.00
#
_symmetry.space_group_name_H-M   'P 1'
#
loop_
_entity.id
_entity.type
_entity.pdbx_description
1 polymer ?
#
loop_
_entity_poly.entity_id
_entity_poly.type
_entity_poly.pdbx_seq_one_letter_code
_entity_poly.pdbx_strand_id
1 'polypeptide(L)'
;GQYVAGMGFSNVGLGIVHSMAHSLGAVYDTPHGVANAILLPTVMEYNAPCTGDKYKYIAKAMGVEGVENMSQEEYRKAAVDAVKKLSADVGIPADLKAIVKEEDLDFLSESAYADACRPGNPRDTSVEEIKELYKSLM
;
A
#
# COMPACT_ATOMS: atom_id res chain seq x y z
N GLY A 1 -0.62 -10.04 -17.58
CA GLY A 1 -1.26 -9.28 -16.48
C GLY A 1 -0.44 -8.07 -16.10
N GLN A 2 0.82 -8.26 -15.76
CA GLN A 2 1.74 -7.17 -15.38
C GLN A 2 1.89 -6.10 -16.46
N TYR A 3 2.02 -6.49 -17.71
CA TYR A 3 2.12 -5.55 -18.83
C TYR A 3 0.86 -4.67 -18.97
N VAL A 4 -0.31 -5.30 -18.90
CA VAL A 4 -1.60 -4.58 -18.99
C VAL A 4 -1.78 -3.63 -17.80
N ALA A 5 -1.47 -4.08 -16.58
CA ALA A 5 -1.48 -3.24 -15.40
C ALA A 5 -0.52 -2.05 -15.55
N GLY A 6 0.70 -2.30 -16.07
CA GLY A 6 1.69 -1.26 -16.35
C GLY A 6 1.19 -0.18 -17.30
N MET A 7 0.50 -0.56 -18.37
CA MET A 7 -0.14 0.41 -19.27
C MET A 7 -1.18 1.28 -18.53
N GLY A 8 -1.92 0.70 -17.59
CA GLY A 8 -2.90 1.42 -16.78
C GLY A 8 -2.25 2.45 -15.87
N PHE A 9 -1.40 2.02 -14.95
CA PHE A 9 -0.82 2.92 -13.95
C PHE A 9 0.17 3.93 -14.52
N SER A 10 0.81 3.65 -15.66
CA SER A 10 1.67 4.63 -16.33
C SER A 10 0.92 5.88 -16.80
N ASN A 11 -0.40 5.81 -16.94
CA ASN A 11 -1.22 6.97 -17.34
C ASN A 11 -1.76 7.77 -16.13
N VAL A 12 -1.84 7.16 -14.94
CA VAL A 12 -2.45 7.79 -13.77
C VAL A 12 -1.47 8.03 -12.62
N GLY A 13 -0.25 7.55 -12.76
CA GLY A 13 0.78 7.64 -11.74
C GLY A 13 0.65 6.57 -10.65
N LEU A 14 1.53 6.68 -9.67
CA LEU A 14 1.62 5.82 -8.48
C LEU A 14 1.21 6.63 -7.24
N GLY A 15 1.38 6.08 -6.06
CA GLY A 15 1.01 6.71 -4.79
C GLY A 15 2.03 6.43 -3.69
N ILE A 16 1.60 6.63 -2.44
CA ILE A 16 2.49 6.52 -1.27
C ILE A 16 3.02 5.10 -1.02
N VAL A 17 2.40 4.04 -1.52
CA VAL A 17 2.99 2.69 -1.46
C VAL A 17 4.38 2.71 -2.10
N HIS A 18 4.48 3.25 -3.31
CA HIS A 18 5.76 3.34 -4.03
C HIS A 18 6.71 4.34 -3.39
N SER A 19 6.21 5.50 -2.95
CA SER A 19 7.04 6.49 -2.24
C SER A 19 7.71 5.91 -1.00
N MET A 20 6.96 5.18 -0.20
CA MET A 20 7.48 4.48 0.99
C MET A 20 8.42 3.33 0.60
N ALA A 21 8.07 2.54 -0.42
CA ALA A 21 8.91 1.44 -0.89
C ALA A 21 10.25 1.91 -1.47
N HIS A 22 10.28 3.06 -2.15
CA HIS A 22 11.53 3.66 -2.66
C HIS A 22 12.49 4.02 -1.51
N SER A 23 11.97 4.59 -0.42
CA SER A 23 12.77 4.91 0.76
C SER A 23 13.34 3.65 1.41
N LEU A 24 12.56 2.56 1.51
CA LEU A 24 13.06 1.28 2.02
C LEU A 24 14.13 0.66 1.12
N GLY A 25 13.96 0.75 -0.19
CA GLY A 25 14.97 0.28 -1.14
C GLY A 25 16.27 1.08 -1.04
N ALA A 26 16.18 2.39 -0.88
CA ALA A 26 17.34 3.27 -0.78
C ALA A 26 18.16 3.07 0.50
N VAL A 27 17.49 2.83 1.64
CA VAL A 27 18.16 2.72 2.96
C VAL A 27 18.59 1.30 3.28
N TYR A 28 17.78 0.30 2.93
CA TYR A 28 17.96 -1.09 3.37
C TYR A 28 18.16 -2.07 2.22
N ASP A 29 18.28 -1.58 0.97
CA ASP A 29 18.37 -2.43 -0.23
C ASP A 29 17.22 -3.47 -0.32
N THR A 30 16.06 -3.10 0.22
CA THR A 30 14.89 -3.99 0.21
C THR A 30 14.39 -4.16 -1.22
N PRO A 31 14.20 -5.41 -1.70
CA PRO A 31 13.68 -5.64 -3.05
C PRO A 31 12.35 -4.90 -3.27
N HIS A 32 12.28 -4.13 -4.34
CA HIS A 32 11.16 -3.21 -4.62
C HIS A 32 9.78 -3.87 -4.53
N GLY A 33 9.63 -5.07 -5.12
CA GLY A 33 8.36 -5.80 -5.08
C GLY A 33 7.97 -6.26 -3.67
N VAL A 34 8.96 -6.65 -2.85
CA VAL A 34 8.73 -7.06 -1.45
C VAL A 34 8.31 -5.85 -0.62
N ALA A 35 9.03 -4.73 -0.72
CA ALA A 35 8.68 -3.48 -0.02
C ALA A 35 7.24 -3.04 -0.33
N ASN A 36 6.89 -2.97 -1.62
CA ASN A 36 5.53 -2.64 -2.05
C ASN A 36 4.49 -3.61 -1.48
N ALA A 37 4.74 -4.91 -1.51
CA ALA A 37 3.79 -5.92 -1.05
C ALA A 37 3.54 -5.87 0.46
N ILE A 38 4.56 -5.56 1.28
CA ILE A 38 4.42 -5.36 2.73
C ILE A 38 3.57 -4.11 3.03
N LEU A 39 3.84 -3.01 2.34
CA LEU A 39 3.19 -1.72 2.56
C LEU A 39 1.76 -1.68 2.05
N LEU A 40 1.45 -2.40 0.97
CA LEU A 40 0.21 -2.27 0.22
C LEU A 40 -1.06 -2.41 1.08
N PRO A 41 -1.25 -3.44 1.91
CA PRO A 41 -2.48 -3.60 2.68
C PRO A 41 -2.73 -2.42 3.64
N THR A 42 -1.69 -1.97 4.34
CA THR A 42 -1.76 -0.86 5.30
C THR A 42 -2.10 0.46 4.61
N VAL A 43 -1.48 0.73 3.47
CA VAL A 43 -1.80 1.93 2.69
C VAL A 43 -3.19 1.84 2.05
N MET A 44 -3.64 0.65 1.66
CA MET A 44 -5.03 0.45 1.20
C MET A 44 -6.03 0.81 2.31
N GLU A 45 -5.81 0.37 3.54
CA GLU A 45 -6.65 0.75 4.69
C GLU A 45 -6.67 2.27 4.89
N TYR A 46 -5.50 2.90 4.87
CA TYR A 46 -5.35 4.35 5.00
C TYR A 46 -6.10 5.12 3.91
N ASN A 47 -6.02 4.68 2.66
CA ASN A 47 -6.64 5.31 1.51
C ASN A 47 -8.14 5.02 1.36
N ALA A 48 -8.66 3.97 2.00
CA ALA A 48 -10.01 3.47 1.81
C ALA A 48 -11.12 4.55 1.87
N PRO A 49 -11.09 5.53 2.82
CA PRO A 49 -12.09 6.58 2.86
C PRO A 49 -12.15 7.47 1.60
N CYS A 50 -11.06 7.58 0.87
CA CYS A 50 -10.90 8.48 -0.29
C CYS A 50 -11.05 7.76 -1.64
N THR A 51 -11.48 6.49 -1.67
CA THR A 51 -11.51 5.67 -2.88
C THR A 51 -12.89 5.45 -3.49
N GLY A 52 -13.93 6.07 -2.93
CA GLY A 52 -15.32 5.87 -3.38
C GLY A 52 -15.70 4.38 -3.32
N ASP A 53 -16.16 3.83 -4.43
CA ASP A 53 -16.57 2.43 -4.58
C ASP A 53 -15.51 1.53 -5.22
N LYS A 54 -14.31 2.05 -5.50
CA LYS A 54 -13.29 1.32 -6.26
C LYS A 54 -12.88 0.00 -5.61
N TYR A 55 -12.88 -0.08 -4.29
CA TYR A 55 -12.52 -1.31 -3.58
C TYR A 55 -13.55 -2.44 -3.77
N LYS A 56 -14.78 -2.12 -4.16
CA LYS A 56 -15.78 -3.11 -4.57
C LYS A 56 -15.27 -3.93 -5.77
N TYR A 57 -14.72 -3.23 -6.77
CA TYR A 57 -14.15 -3.88 -7.96
C TYR A 57 -12.88 -4.66 -7.65
N ILE A 58 -12.06 -4.16 -6.73
CA ILE A 58 -10.86 -4.87 -6.27
C ILE A 58 -11.25 -6.16 -5.55
N ALA A 59 -12.16 -6.12 -4.58
CA ALA A 59 -12.65 -7.29 -3.87
C ALA A 59 -13.20 -8.34 -4.85
N LYS A 60 -14.02 -7.91 -5.83
CA LYS A 60 -14.56 -8.79 -6.86
C LYS A 60 -13.46 -9.43 -7.71
N ALA A 61 -12.46 -8.65 -8.16
CA ALA A 61 -11.34 -9.16 -8.95
C ALA A 61 -10.45 -10.13 -8.15
N MET A 62 -10.38 -9.96 -6.83
CA MET A 62 -9.67 -10.86 -5.90
C MET A 62 -10.47 -12.12 -5.55
N GLY A 63 -11.67 -12.30 -6.11
CA GLY A 63 -12.49 -13.50 -5.91
C GLY A 63 -13.35 -13.51 -4.65
N VAL A 64 -13.56 -12.35 -4.01
CA VAL A 64 -14.45 -12.24 -2.87
C VAL A 64 -15.90 -12.45 -3.33
N GLU A 65 -16.59 -13.41 -2.72
CA GLU A 65 -18.00 -13.69 -3.02
C GLU A 65 -18.96 -12.72 -2.31
N GLY A 66 -20.12 -12.51 -2.90
CA GLY A 66 -21.20 -11.72 -2.29
C GLY A 66 -20.97 -10.20 -2.22
N VAL A 67 -19.93 -9.68 -2.88
CA VAL A 67 -19.53 -8.26 -2.86
C VAL A 67 -20.68 -7.31 -3.23
N GLU A 68 -21.59 -7.75 -4.09
CA GLU A 68 -22.73 -6.93 -4.53
C GLU A 68 -23.71 -6.58 -3.40
N ASN A 69 -23.74 -7.39 -2.33
CA ASN A 69 -24.60 -7.20 -1.18
C ASN A 69 -23.89 -6.56 0.03
N MET A 70 -22.60 -6.26 -0.10
CA MET A 70 -21.80 -5.66 0.95
C MET A 70 -21.98 -4.14 1.02
N SER A 71 -21.99 -3.61 2.23
CA SER A 71 -21.80 -2.18 2.48
C SER A 71 -20.41 -1.72 2.04
N GLN A 72 -20.25 -0.40 1.96
CA GLN A 72 -18.97 0.20 1.58
C GLN A 72 -17.82 -0.21 2.53
N GLU A 73 -18.11 -0.26 3.82
CA GLU A 73 -17.13 -0.69 4.83
C GLU A 73 -16.74 -2.16 4.66
N GLU A 74 -17.74 -3.02 4.45
CA GLU A 74 -17.52 -4.45 4.27
C GLU A 74 -16.67 -4.78 3.04
N TYR A 75 -17.00 -4.23 1.87
CA TYR A 75 -16.20 -4.53 0.67
C TYR A 75 -14.80 -3.89 0.71
N ARG A 76 -14.61 -2.74 1.37
CA ARG A 76 -13.29 -2.14 1.60
C ARG A 76 -12.42 -3.06 2.46
N LYS A 77 -12.98 -3.53 3.57
CA LYS A 77 -12.31 -4.49 4.44
C LYS A 77 -12.01 -5.79 3.69
N ALA A 78 -12.96 -6.34 2.97
CA ALA A 78 -12.80 -7.58 2.22
C ALA A 78 -11.71 -7.49 1.14
N ALA A 79 -11.59 -6.34 0.46
CA ALA A 79 -10.53 -6.10 -0.51
C ALA A 79 -9.14 -6.13 0.15
N VAL A 80 -8.99 -5.45 1.28
CA VAL A 80 -7.72 -5.43 2.03
C VAL A 80 -7.38 -6.80 2.58
N ASP A 81 -8.34 -7.50 3.16
CA ASP A 81 -8.14 -8.86 3.69
C ASP A 81 -7.73 -9.84 2.59
N ALA A 82 -8.31 -9.74 1.39
CA ALA A 82 -7.93 -10.55 0.25
C ALA A 82 -6.47 -10.30 -0.18
N VAL A 83 -6.01 -9.04 -0.16
CA VAL A 83 -4.61 -8.70 -0.45
C VAL A 83 -3.68 -9.23 0.64
N LYS A 84 -4.04 -9.06 1.93
CA LYS A 84 -3.28 -9.63 3.06
C LYS A 84 -3.14 -11.16 2.93
N LYS A 85 -4.24 -11.82 2.60
CA LYS A 85 -4.24 -13.26 2.39
C LYS A 85 -3.32 -13.67 1.24
N LEU A 86 -3.41 -13.01 0.10
CA LEU A 86 -2.54 -13.30 -1.04
C LEU A 86 -1.06 -13.11 -0.68
N SER A 87 -0.72 -12.02 0.01
CA SER A 87 0.66 -11.77 0.47
C SER A 87 1.16 -12.90 1.37
N ALA A 88 0.34 -13.36 2.31
CA ALA A 88 0.67 -14.48 3.19
C ALA A 88 0.84 -15.79 2.40
N ASP A 89 -0.06 -16.10 1.46
CA ASP A 89 -0.03 -17.32 0.66
C ASP A 89 1.24 -17.43 -0.21
N VAL A 90 1.81 -16.29 -0.63
CA VAL A 90 3.05 -16.25 -1.43
C VAL A 90 4.31 -15.94 -0.60
N GLY A 91 4.19 -15.91 0.74
CA GLY A 91 5.33 -15.78 1.65
C GLY A 91 5.90 -14.37 1.79
N ILE A 92 5.13 -13.32 1.52
CA ILE A 92 5.52 -11.94 1.82
C ILE A 92 5.48 -11.72 3.35
N PRO A 93 6.50 -11.09 3.96
CA PRO A 93 6.47 -10.70 5.36
C PRO A 93 5.28 -9.78 5.66
N ALA A 94 4.69 -9.96 6.84
CA ALA A 94 3.52 -9.16 7.25
C ALA A 94 3.89 -7.78 7.81
N ASP A 95 5.15 -7.58 8.17
CA ASP A 95 5.64 -6.37 8.84
C ASP A 95 7.07 -6.00 8.41
N LEU A 96 7.56 -4.88 8.94
CA LEU A 96 8.88 -4.32 8.64
C LEU A 96 9.89 -4.52 9.79
N LYS A 97 9.54 -5.24 10.85
CA LYS A 97 10.36 -5.39 12.07
C LYS A 97 11.78 -5.88 11.82
N ALA A 98 11.94 -6.77 10.84
CA ALA A 98 13.25 -7.30 10.46
C ALA A 98 14.06 -6.37 9.54
N ILE A 99 13.47 -5.29 9.04
CA ILE A 99 14.03 -4.41 8.01
C ILE A 99 14.31 -3.02 8.59
N VAL A 100 13.29 -2.40 9.19
CA VAL A 100 13.31 -0.99 9.58
C VAL A 100 13.77 -0.82 11.02
N LYS A 101 14.63 0.18 11.24
CA LYS A 101 15.05 0.65 12.57
C LYS A 101 14.26 1.90 12.95
N GLU A 102 13.90 2.00 14.23
CA GLU A 102 13.13 3.14 14.74
C GLU A 102 13.84 4.49 14.53
N GLU A 103 15.18 4.50 14.63
CA GLU A 103 16.02 5.67 14.43
C GLU A 103 15.96 6.26 13.02
N ASP A 104 15.59 5.46 11.99
CA ASP A 104 15.53 5.89 10.60
C ASP A 104 14.14 6.38 10.17
N LEU A 105 13.13 6.28 11.04
CA LEU A 105 11.74 6.60 10.69
C LEU A 105 11.52 8.02 10.20
N ASP A 106 12.21 9.01 10.80
CA ASP A 106 12.11 10.39 10.37
C ASP A 106 12.63 10.57 8.95
N PHE A 107 13.82 10.06 8.67
CA PHE A 107 14.41 10.11 7.34
C PHE A 107 13.56 9.39 6.29
N LEU A 108 13.07 8.18 6.61
CA LEU A 108 12.20 7.40 5.71
C LEU A 108 10.92 8.17 5.37
N SER A 109 10.32 8.80 6.37
CA SER A 109 9.04 9.51 6.21
C SER A 109 9.20 10.80 5.41
N GLU A 110 10.24 11.58 5.69
CA GLU A 110 10.57 12.78 4.92
C GLU A 110 10.91 12.44 3.46
N SER A 111 11.71 11.40 3.26
CA SER A 111 12.10 10.92 1.92
C SER A 111 10.88 10.44 1.13
N ALA A 112 10.00 9.66 1.74
CA ALA A 112 8.77 9.20 1.11
C ALA A 112 7.81 10.38 0.80
N TYR A 113 7.73 11.36 1.69
CA TYR A 113 6.91 12.56 1.47
C TYR A 113 7.41 13.40 0.28
N ALA A 114 8.73 13.49 0.10
CA ALA A 114 9.35 14.23 -1.01
C ALA A 114 9.33 13.48 -2.34
N ASP A 115 8.97 12.20 -2.34
CA ASP A 115 9.00 11.33 -3.54
C ASP A 115 7.97 11.77 -4.59
N ALA A 116 8.37 11.68 -5.86
CA ALA A 116 7.55 12.08 -7.02
C ALA A 116 6.26 11.26 -7.20
N CYS A 117 6.16 10.07 -6.61
CA CYS A 117 4.97 9.23 -6.68
C CYS A 117 3.87 9.68 -5.71
N ARG A 118 4.21 10.38 -4.62
CA ARG A 118 3.27 10.80 -3.57
C ARG A 118 2.05 11.57 -4.09
N PRO A 119 2.20 12.55 -5.00
CA PRO A 119 1.05 13.35 -5.45
C PRO A 119 -0.06 12.55 -6.14
N GLY A 120 0.24 11.33 -6.63
CA GLY A 120 -0.75 10.43 -7.22
C GLY A 120 -1.61 9.68 -6.20
N ASN A 121 -1.33 9.81 -4.89
CA ASN A 121 -2.11 9.13 -3.86
C ASN A 121 -3.52 9.73 -3.75
N PRO A 122 -4.59 8.91 -3.61
CA PRO A 122 -5.97 9.42 -3.55
C PRO A 122 -6.29 10.21 -2.28
N ARG A 123 -5.48 10.09 -1.24
CA ARG A 123 -5.58 10.83 0.01
C ARG A 123 -4.35 11.69 0.22
N ASP A 124 -4.55 12.97 0.57
CA ASP A 124 -3.46 13.83 1.01
C ASP A 124 -2.78 13.23 2.23
N THR A 125 -1.46 13.44 2.31
CA THR A 125 -0.61 12.77 3.30
C THR A 125 0.40 13.75 3.84
N SER A 126 0.62 13.75 5.15
CA SER A 126 1.72 14.44 5.82
C SER A 126 2.91 13.51 6.11
N VAL A 127 4.04 14.09 6.50
CA VAL A 127 5.22 13.33 6.97
C VAL A 127 4.86 12.49 8.19
N GLU A 128 4.10 13.07 9.12
CA GLU A 128 3.65 12.42 10.35
C GLU A 128 2.76 11.22 10.07
N GLU A 129 1.82 11.34 9.13
CA GLU A 129 0.96 10.22 8.74
C GLU A 129 1.76 9.08 8.08
N ILE A 130 2.74 9.39 7.24
CA ILE A 130 3.65 8.40 6.66
C ILE A 130 4.45 7.71 7.77
N LYS A 131 4.94 8.46 8.75
CA LYS A 131 5.65 7.90 9.91
C LYS A 131 4.78 6.94 10.71
N GLU A 132 3.53 7.29 10.96
CA GLU A 132 2.59 6.40 11.65
C GLU A 132 2.26 5.14 10.83
N LEU A 133 2.19 5.24 9.50
CA LEU A 133 2.04 4.06 8.64
C LEU A 133 3.24 3.10 8.77
N TYR A 134 4.49 3.62 8.76
CA TYR A 134 5.67 2.79 9.01
C TYR A 134 5.63 2.15 10.39
N LYS A 135 5.33 2.93 11.44
CA LYS A 135 5.25 2.42 12.83
C LYS A 135 4.20 1.32 12.98
N SER A 136 3.07 1.41 12.28
CA SER A 136 2.03 0.39 12.35
C SER A 136 2.47 -0.97 11.81
N LEU A 137 3.59 -1.01 11.10
CA LEU A 137 4.21 -2.22 10.54
C LEU A 137 5.46 -2.66 11.35
N MET A 138 5.80 -1.99 12.42
CA MET A 138 6.87 -2.33 13.35
C MET A 138 6.31 -2.97 14.63
#